data_4f833a5a6a8f30cdaa10773ddcfaa227
#
_entry.id   4f833a5a6a8f30cdaa10773ddcfaa227
#
_cell.length_a   1.000
_cell.length_b   1.000
_cell.length_c   1.000
_cell.angle_alpha   90.00
_cell.angle_beta   90.00
_cell.angle_gamma   90.00
#
_symmetry.space_group_name_H-M   'P 1'
#
loop_
_entity.id
_entity.type
_entity.pdbx_description
1 polymer ?
#
loop_
_entity_poly.entity_id
_entity_poly.type
_entity_poly.pdbx_seq_one_letter_code
_entity_poly.pdbx_strand_id
1 'polypeptide(L)'
;KRKVTTGSRKRWEMSNMKAEQQYIDLFAQCEDLVCRHSTPVMNALRADALANFERLGFPSTRSEDYKYTDVAQAFAPDYGLNINRVAIPVNPYDVFRCDVPNLSTSLYFVVNDTFYDKDLPKAHLPEGVYAGGLKAFTEQYPEIASKYYGKAAPSSKDGIIALNTMLAQDGFVVY
;
A
#
# COMPACT_ATOMS: atom_id res chain seq x y z
N LYS A 1 -10.78 -9.66 -46.35
CA LYS A 1 -11.37 -9.64 -45.00
C LYS A 1 -10.22 -9.71 -44.00
N ARG A 2 -9.84 -8.57 -43.40
CA ARG A 2 -8.82 -8.48 -42.36
C ARG A 2 -9.41 -8.98 -41.05
N LYS A 3 -8.79 -10.00 -40.41
CA LYS A 3 -9.10 -10.42 -39.04
C LYS A 3 -8.64 -9.30 -38.08
N VAL A 4 -9.59 -8.64 -37.42
CA VAL A 4 -9.31 -7.72 -36.34
C VAL A 4 -8.86 -8.56 -35.14
N THR A 5 -7.64 -8.35 -34.73
CA THR A 5 -6.96 -9.12 -33.69
C THR A 5 -7.62 -8.87 -32.29
N THR A 6 -7.78 -9.93 -31.56
CA THR A 6 -8.41 -10.02 -30.22
C THR A 6 -7.80 -9.04 -29.17
N GLY A 7 -6.64 -8.46 -29.44
CA GLY A 7 -5.97 -7.50 -28.57
C GLY A 7 -6.61 -6.10 -28.52
N SER A 8 -7.27 -5.68 -29.62
CA SER A 8 -7.91 -4.36 -29.64
C SER A 8 -9.22 -4.32 -28.86
N ARG A 9 -9.97 -5.43 -28.82
CA ARG A 9 -11.24 -5.54 -28.08
C ARG A 9 -11.03 -5.50 -26.57
N LYS A 10 -10.04 -6.22 -26.04
CA LYS A 10 -9.67 -6.18 -24.60
C LYS A 10 -9.24 -4.78 -24.16
N ARG A 11 -8.53 -4.05 -25.03
CA ARG A 11 -8.08 -2.68 -24.73
C ARG A 11 -9.23 -1.67 -24.68
N TRP A 12 -10.30 -1.88 -25.45
CA TRP A 12 -11.50 -1.05 -25.44
C TRP A 12 -12.42 -1.34 -24.24
N GLU A 13 -12.50 -2.59 -23.81
CA GLU A 13 -13.27 -2.99 -22.63
C GLU A 13 -12.63 -2.47 -21.34
N MET A 14 -11.30 -2.42 -21.23
CA MET A 14 -10.58 -1.84 -20.10
C MET A 14 -10.71 -0.31 -20.00
N SER A 15 -10.95 0.38 -21.13
CA SER A 15 -11.07 1.85 -21.15
C SER A 15 -12.40 2.38 -20.60
N ASN A 16 -13.38 1.52 -20.36
CA ASN A 16 -14.70 1.86 -19.82
C ASN A 16 -14.94 1.39 -18.38
N MET A 17 -13.98 0.66 -17.79
CA MET A 17 -14.06 0.34 -16.36
C MET A 17 -13.71 1.57 -15.54
N LYS A 18 -14.50 1.85 -14.52
CA LYS A 18 -14.12 2.88 -13.54
C LYS A 18 -12.78 2.49 -12.92
N ALA A 19 -11.94 3.47 -12.64
CA ALA A 19 -10.61 3.23 -12.07
C ALA A 19 -10.68 2.40 -10.76
N GLU A 20 -11.75 2.56 -9.98
CA GLU A 20 -11.99 1.80 -8.75
C GLU A 20 -12.15 0.31 -9.00
N GLN A 21 -12.85 -0.07 -10.09
CA GLN A 21 -13.21 -1.46 -10.36
C GLN A 21 -11.99 -2.35 -10.56
N GLN A 22 -10.92 -1.83 -11.18
CA GLN A 22 -9.69 -2.61 -11.36
C GLN A 22 -9.07 -3.06 -10.03
N TYR A 23 -9.14 -2.22 -8.99
CA TYR A 23 -8.59 -2.54 -7.66
C TYR A 23 -9.50 -3.47 -6.87
N ILE A 24 -10.82 -3.33 -7.02
CA ILE A 24 -11.82 -4.24 -6.43
C ILE A 24 -11.64 -5.63 -7.03
N ASP A 25 -11.55 -5.72 -8.36
CA ASP A 25 -11.37 -6.99 -9.06
C ASP A 25 -10.00 -7.62 -8.73
N LEU A 26 -8.94 -6.80 -8.63
CA LEU A 26 -7.62 -7.26 -8.23
C LEU A 26 -7.65 -7.87 -6.82
N PHE A 27 -8.27 -7.17 -5.87
CA PHE A 27 -8.37 -7.69 -4.50
C PHE A 27 -9.18 -8.99 -4.45
N ALA A 28 -10.33 -9.05 -5.12
CA ALA A 28 -11.15 -10.27 -5.19
C ALA A 28 -10.39 -11.46 -5.77
N GLN A 29 -9.50 -11.24 -6.74
CA GLN A 29 -8.67 -12.30 -7.34
C GLN A 29 -7.48 -12.72 -6.48
N CYS A 30 -6.97 -11.83 -5.63
CA CYS A 30 -5.72 -12.00 -4.91
C CYS A 30 -5.87 -11.93 -3.38
N GLU A 31 -7.09 -11.91 -2.83
CA GLU A 31 -7.35 -11.76 -1.40
C GLU A 31 -6.56 -12.76 -0.56
N ASP A 32 -6.60 -14.05 -0.93
CA ASP A 32 -5.84 -15.10 -0.23
C ASP A 32 -4.33 -14.82 -0.20
N LEU A 33 -3.81 -14.27 -1.28
CA LEU A 33 -2.38 -13.96 -1.40
C LEU A 33 -2.00 -12.74 -0.57
N VAL A 34 -2.80 -11.68 -0.64
CA VAL A 34 -2.63 -10.46 0.17
C VAL A 34 -2.70 -10.81 1.66
N CYS A 35 -3.68 -11.60 2.06
CA CYS A 35 -3.86 -12.03 3.44
C CYS A 35 -2.71 -12.93 3.94
N ARG A 36 -2.20 -13.81 3.09
CA ARG A 36 -1.06 -14.69 3.41
C ARG A 36 0.24 -13.93 3.63
N HIS A 37 0.47 -12.86 2.89
CA HIS A 37 1.67 -12.03 3.02
C HIS A 37 1.58 -10.98 4.13
N SER A 38 0.46 -10.91 4.80
CA SER A 38 0.17 -9.95 5.86
C SER A 38 -0.05 -10.65 7.20
N THR A 39 -0.66 -9.98 8.16
CA THR A 39 -0.90 -10.49 9.52
C THR A 39 -2.39 -10.45 9.88
N PRO A 40 -2.83 -11.25 10.86
CA PRO A 40 -4.23 -11.23 11.31
C PRO A 40 -4.73 -9.84 11.71
N VAL A 41 -3.87 -9.01 12.33
CA VAL A 41 -4.21 -7.64 12.74
C VAL A 41 -4.56 -6.77 11.53
N MET A 42 -3.75 -6.84 10.48
CA MET A 42 -3.99 -6.10 9.24
C MET A 42 -5.18 -6.66 8.47
N ASN A 43 -5.29 -7.99 8.41
CA ASN A 43 -6.35 -8.67 7.67
C ASN A 43 -7.74 -8.42 8.25
N ALA A 44 -7.85 -8.22 9.57
CA ALA A 44 -9.12 -7.95 10.24
C ALA A 44 -9.85 -6.70 9.73
N LEU A 45 -9.14 -5.76 9.10
CA LEU A 45 -9.74 -4.52 8.60
C LEU A 45 -10.04 -4.53 7.09
N ARG A 46 -9.66 -5.59 6.35
CA ARG A 46 -9.76 -5.60 4.87
C ARG A 46 -11.18 -5.66 4.35
N ALA A 47 -12.03 -6.48 4.97
CA ALA A 47 -13.43 -6.60 4.54
C ALA A 47 -14.18 -5.27 4.67
N ASP A 48 -14.01 -4.58 5.80
CA ASP A 48 -14.58 -3.24 6.01
C ASP A 48 -13.96 -2.21 5.05
N ALA A 49 -12.66 -2.32 4.78
CA ALA A 49 -11.97 -1.45 3.85
C ALA A 49 -12.47 -1.63 2.41
N LEU A 50 -12.67 -2.87 1.96
CA LEU A 50 -13.28 -3.16 0.65
C LEU A 50 -14.68 -2.53 0.56
N ALA A 51 -15.55 -2.80 1.52
CA ALA A 51 -16.92 -2.25 1.52
C ALA A 51 -16.91 -0.71 1.54
N ASN A 52 -15.98 -0.09 2.27
CA ASN A 52 -15.81 1.34 2.28
C ASN A 52 -15.29 1.88 0.94
N PHE A 53 -14.35 1.19 0.29
CA PHE A 53 -13.85 1.58 -1.02
C PHE A 53 -14.92 1.47 -2.11
N GLU A 54 -15.71 0.40 -2.11
CA GLU A 54 -16.85 0.23 -3.01
C GLU A 54 -17.89 1.36 -2.87
N ARG A 55 -18.13 1.79 -1.62
CA ARG A 55 -19.08 2.85 -1.30
C ARG A 55 -18.56 4.25 -1.61
N LEU A 56 -17.29 4.53 -1.30
CA LEU A 56 -16.69 5.87 -1.40
C LEU A 56 -16.12 6.14 -2.78
N GLY A 57 -15.50 5.13 -3.41
CA GLY A 57 -14.69 5.31 -4.61
C GLY A 57 -13.49 6.22 -4.40
N PHE A 58 -12.87 6.64 -5.50
CA PHE A 58 -11.84 7.68 -5.44
C PHE A 58 -12.44 9.05 -5.16
N PRO A 59 -11.77 9.87 -4.33
CA PRO A 59 -12.22 11.24 -4.08
C PRO A 59 -12.19 12.07 -5.36
N SER A 60 -13.18 12.92 -5.52
CA SER A 60 -13.28 13.80 -6.69
C SER A 60 -12.64 15.16 -6.42
N THR A 61 -12.28 15.86 -7.49
CA THR A 61 -11.79 17.25 -7.43
C THR A 61 -12.81 18.26 -6.87
N ARG A 62 -14.03 17.82 -6.57
CA ARG A 62 -15.04 18.64 -5.86
C ARG A 62 -14.81 18.68 -4.35
N SER A 63 -14.08 17.72 -3.81
CA SER A 63 -13.64 17.73 -2.41
C SER A 63 -12.53 18.78 -2.24
N GLU A 64 -12.57 19.57 -1.17
CA GLU A 64 -11.56 20.60 -0.91
C GLU A 64 -10.15 19.98 -0.78
N ASP A 65 -10.05 18.81 -0.13
CA ASP A 65 -8.77 18.12 0.09
C ASP A 65 -8.12 17.64 -1.23
N TYR A 66 -8.93 17.43 -2.29
CA TYR A 66 -8.48 16.89 -3.58
C TYR A 66 -8.72 17.85 -4.75
N LYS A 67 -9.01 19.12 -4.49
CA LYS A 67 -9.38 20.13 -5.47
C LYS A 67 -8.44 20.25 -6.68
N TYR A 68 -7.16 20.00 -6.47
CA TYR A 68 -6.12 20.12 -7.50
C TYR A 68 -5.58 18.77 -7.97
N THR A 69 -6.18 17.64 -7.54
CA THR A 69 -5.68 16.30 -7.83
C THR A 69 -6.82 15.40 -8.33
N ASP A 70 -6.76 15.03 -9.60
CA ASP A 70 -7.66 14.01 -10.15
C ASP A 70 -7.13 12.62 -9.80
N VAL A 71 -7.59 12.11 -8.65
CA VAL A 71 -7.15 10.83 -8.11
C VAL A 71 -7.58 9.68 -9.01
N ALA A 72 -8.82 9.70 -9.52
CA ALA A 72 -9.32 8.64 -10.39
C ALA A 72 -8.48 8.54 -11.68
N GLN A 73 -8.10 9.68 -12.27
CA GLN A 73 -7.22 9.70 -13.43
C GLN A 73 -5.80 9.20 -13.09
N ALA A 74 -5.27 9.57 -11.92
CA ALA A 74 -3.95 9.12 -11.48
C ALA A 74 -3.89 7.62 -11.26
N PHE A 75 -4.98 7.00 -10.78
CA PHE A 75 -5.07 5.57 -10.52
C PHE A 75 -5.68 4.74 -11.67
N ALA A 76 -6.04 5.37 -12.78
CA ALA A 76 -6.59 4.66 -13.94
C ALA A 76 -5.59 3.71 -14.65
N PRO A 77 -4.28 4.04 -14.76
CA PRO A 77 -3.32 3.10 -15.34
C PRO A 77 -3.11 1.86 -14.48
N ASP A 78 -2.87 0.72 -15.11
CA ASP A 78 -2.41 -0.48 -14.41
C ASP A 78 -0.90 -0.32 -14.09
N TYR A 79 -0.60 -0.14 -12.81
CA TYR A 79 0.77 0.00 -12.32
C TYR A 79 1.45 -1.34 -11.98
N GLY A 80 0.76 -2.46 -12.12
CA GLY A 80 1.33 -3.79 -11.84
C GLY A 80 1.73 -3.93 -10.37
N LEU A 81 0.77 -3.88 -9.44
CA LEU A 81 1.04 -4.00 -8.00
C LEU A 81 1.78 -5.30 -7.66
N ASN A 82 2.79 -5.20 -6.79
CA ASN A 82 3.63 -6.32 -6.37
C ASN A 82 2.95 -7.21 -5.32
N ILE A 83 1.76 -7.71 -5.63
CA ILE A 83 0.97 -8.58 -4.72
C ILE A 83 1.75 -9.84 -4.34
N ASN A 84 2.58 -10.37 -5.24
CA ASN A 84 3.40 -11.56 -5.01
C ASN A 84 4.63 -11.30 -4.13
N ARG A 85 4.88 -10.06 -3.73
CA ARG A 85 6.04 -9.67 -2.91
C ARG A 85 7.37 -10.13 -3.51
N VAL A 86 7.51 -10.02 -4.82
CA VAL A 86 8.75 -10.33 -5.52
C VAL A 86 9.85 -9.39 -5.05
N ALA A 87 10.94 -9.96 -4.54
CA ALA A 87 12.06 -9.19 -4.07
C ALA A 87 12.73 -8.42 -5.21
N ILE A 88 12.93 -7.12 -5.02
CA ILE A 88 13.67 -6.29 -5.97
C ILE A 88 15.15 -6.44 -5.67
N PRO A 89 15.99 -6.87 -6.62
CA PRO A 89 17.41 -7.12 -6.42
C PRO A 89 18.23 -5.81 -6.42
N VAL A 90 17.77 -4.82 -5.66
CA VAL A 90 18.41 -3.52 -5.50
C VAL A 90 18.59 -3.23 -4.02
N ASN A 91 19.79 -2.87 -3.63
CA ASN A 91 20.03 -2.34 -2.28
C ASN A 91 19.76 -0.84 -2.29
N PRO A 92 18.70 -0.37 -1.60
CA PRO A 92 18.34 1.05 -1.60
C PRO A 92 19.43 1.94 -0.99
N TYR A 93 20.26 1.41 -0.09
CA TYR A 93 21.39 2.15 0.50
C TYR A 93 22.50 2.44 -0.51
N ASP A 94 22.63 1.65 -1.58
CA ASP A 94 23.61 1.89 -2.65
C ASP A 94 23.15 2.97 -3.64
N VAL A 95 21.82 3.09 -3.80
CA VAL A 95 21.19 4.00 -4.76
C VAL A 95 20.87 5.36 -4.13
N PHE A 96 20.36 5.34 -2.90
CA PHE A 96 19.94 6.54 -2.20
C PHE A 96 21.03 7.00 -1.24
N ARG A 97 21.71 8.09 -1.59
CA ARG A 97 22.70 8.76 -0.73
C ARG A 97 22.20 10.15 -0.40
N CYS A 98 21.96 10.38 0.87
CA CYS A 98 21.68 11.71 1.40
C CYS A 98 22.87 12.11 2.28
N ASP A 99 23.85 12.78 1.68
CA ASP A 99 25.01 13.32 2.40
C ASP A 99 24.67 14.74 2.88
N VAL A 100 24.00 14.84 4.01
CA VAL A 100 23.88 16.12 4.72
C VAL A 100 25.01 16.20 5.73
N PRO A 101 25.99 17.08 5.54
CA PRO A 101 27.12 17.22 6.46
C PRO A 101 26.64 17.49 7.90
N ASN A 102 27.22 16.76 8.86
CA ASN A 102 26.95 16.90 10.30
C ASN A 102 25.54 16.50 10.76
N LEU A 103 24.76 15.80 9.94
CA LEU A 103 23.49 15.21 10.36
C LEU A 103 23.66 13.71 10.57
N SER A 104 23.48 13.21 11.80
CA SER A 104 23.35 11.79 12.05
C SER A 104 21.89 11.39 11.75
N THR A 105 21.69 10.66 10.67
CA THR A 105 20.35 10.24 10.22
C THR A 105 20.31 8.73 10.08
N SER A 106 19.29 8.10 10.62
CA SER A 106 18.98 6.71 10.33
C SER A 106 18.00 6.64 9.16
N LEU A 107 18.39 5.98 8.09
CA LEU A 107 17.55 5.81 6.91
C LEU A 107 16.87 4.44 6.96
N TYR A 108 15.58 4.43 6.72
CA TYR A 108 14.76 3.24 6.57
C TYR A 108 14.05 3.30 5.22
N PHE A 109 13.91 2.16 4.56
CA PHE A 109 13.33 2.10 3.23
C PHE A 109 12.11 1.18 3.19
N VAL A 110 11.08 1.63 2.49
CA VAL A 110 9.97 0.79 2.02
C VAL A 110 10.10 0.72 0.50
N VAL A 111 10.28 -0.46 -0.02
CA VAL A 111 10.47 -0.70 -1.45
C VAL A 111 9.29 -1.51 -1.96
N ASN A 112 8.48 -0.92 -2.84
CA ASN A 112 7.25 -1.52 -3.35
C ASN A 112 6.42 -2.17 -2.23
N ASP A 113 6.00 -1.36 -1.27
CA ASP A 113 5.19 -1.76 -0.10
C ASP A 113 5.83 -2.75 0.89
N THR A 114 7.09 -3.11 0.67
CA THR A 114 7.83 -4.01 1.56
C THR A 114 8.86 -3.25 2.35
N PHE A 115 8.87 -3.40 3.66
CA PHE A 115 9.95 -2.88 4.48
C PHE A 115 11.26 -3.59 4.14
N TYR A 116 12.30 -2.82 3.87
CA TYR A 116 13.63 -3.34 3.57
C TYR A 116 14.38 -3.57 4.88
N ASP A 117 14.49 -4.83 5.29
CA ASP A 117 15.07 -5.26 6.57
C ASP A 117 16.56 -5.61 6.51
N LYS A 118 17.15 -5.59 5.32
CA LYS A 118 18.57 -5.85 5.13
C LYS A 118 19.39 -4.60 5.40
N ASP A 119 20.58 -4.80 5.99
CA ASP A 119 21.54 -3.71 6.22
C ASP A 119 20.97 -2.52 7.02
N LEU A 120 20.07 -2.81 7.97
CA LEU A 120 19.46 -1.79 8.82
C LEU A 120 20.52 -0.97 9.56
N PRO A 121 20.29 0.34 9.73
CA PRO A 121 21.17 1.18 10.54
C PRO A 121 21.31 0.57 11.95
N LYS A 122 22.55 0.45 12.42
CA LYS A 122 22.84 0.00 13.80
C LYS A 122 22.57 1.14 14.80
N ALA A 123 21.41 1.78 14.68
CA ALA A 123 21.00 2.80 15.64
C ALA A 123 20.59 2.10 16.94
N HIS A 124 21.23 2.50 18.05
CA HIS A 124 20.72 2.15 19.38
C HIS A 124 19.46 2.98 19.62
N LEU A 125 18.31 2.35 19.43
CA LEU A 125 17.05 2.94 19.84
C LEU A 125 16.96 2.91 21.37
N PRO A 126 16.35 3.91 22.01
CA PRO A 126 16.06 3.86 23.44
C PRO A 126 15.23 2.64 23.82
N GLU A 127 15.34 2.20 25.07
CA GLU A 127 14.51 1.09 25.57
C GLU A 127 13.02 1.41 25.40
N GLY A 128 12.26 0.46 24.90
CA GLY A 128 10.82 0.62 24.64
C GLY A 128 10.48 1.29 23.31
N VAL A 129 11.47 1.73 22.53
CA VAL A 129 11.24 2.30 21.17
C VAL A 129 11.43 1.23 20.11
N TYR A 130 10.48 1.14 19.20
CA TYR A 130 10.55 0.31 17.99
C TYR A 130 10.55 1.22 16.76
N ALA A 131 11.41 0.92 15.79
CA ALA A 131 11.33 1.49 14.44
C ALA A 131 11.64 0.39 13.43
N GLY A 132 10.71 0.08 12.55
CA GLY A 132 10.89 -1.04 11.62
C GLY A 132 9.64 -1.36 10.81
N GLY A 133 9.62 -2.57 10.22
CA GLY A 133 8.51 -3.05 9.40
C GLY A 133 7.20 -3.20 10.16
N LEU A 134 6.12 -2.74 9.55
CA LEU A 134 4.78 -2.84 10.13
C LEU A 134 4.36 -4.31 10.31
N LYS A 135 4.64 -5.15 9.32
CA LYS A 135 4.34 -6.58 9.41
C LYS A 135 5.02 -7.21 10.63
N ALA A 136 6.33 -7.03 10.77
CA ALA A 136 7.09 -7.55 11.90
C ALA A 136 6.59 -6.99 13.24
N PHE A 137 6.24 -5.71 13.29
CA PHE A 137 5.66 -5.12 14.49
C PHE A 137 4.31 -5.75 14.87
N THR A 138 3.44 -5.96 13.90
CA THR A 138 2.12 -6.55 14.15
C THR A 138 2.20 -8.05 14.53
N GLU A 139 3.25 -8.75 14.11
CA GLU A 139 3.55 -10.12 14.54
C GLU A 139 4.10 -10.16 15.97
N GLN A 140 4.99 -9.23 16.30
CA GLN A 140 5.67 -9.19 17.61
C GLN A 140 4.78 -8.58 18.72
N TYR A 141 3.96 -7.58 18.37
CA TYR A 141 3.14 -6.82 19.31
C TYR A 141 1.67 -6.74 18.84
N PRO A 142 0.98 -7.89 18.65
CA PRO A 142 -0.36 -7.90 18.06
C PRO A 142 -1.41 -7.13 18.89
N GLU A 143 -1.31 -7.15 20.20
CA GLU A 143 -2.25 -6.43 21.10
C GLU A 143 -2.10 -4.91 20.95
N ILE A 144 -0.85 -4.43 20.91
CA ILE A 144 -0.56 -3.00 20.71
C ILE A 144 -1.01 -2.58 19.31
N ALA A 145 -0.63 -3.35 18.31
CA ALA A 145 -0.98 -3.07 16.92
C ALA A 145 -2.49 -3.01 16.71
N SER A 146 -3.25 -3.97 17.27
CA SER A 146 -4.73 -3.99 17.18
C SER A 146 -5.38 -2.76 17.81
N LYS A 147 -4.74 -2.17 18.80
CA LYS A 147 -5.25 -0.97 19.48
C LYS A 147 -5.12 0.28 18.63
N TYR A 148 -4.08 0.38 17.78
CA TYR A 148 -3.74 1.61 17.05
C TYR A 148 -3.89 1.51 15.55
N TYR A 149 -3.69 0.33 14.93
CA TYR A 149 -3.76 0.17 13.48
C TYR A 149 -5.14 0.54 12.95
N GLY A 150 -5.17 1.40 11.94
CA GLY A 150 -6.39 1.88 11.31
C GLY A 150 -7.23 2.87 12.13
N LYS A 151 -6.79 3.30 13.32
CA LYS A 151 -7.57 4.19 14.19
C LYS A 151 -7.39 5.67 13.85
N ALA A 152 -6.18 6.11 13.58
CA ALA A 152 -5.91 7.50 13.22
C ALA A 152 -6.51 7.87 11.85
N ALA A 153 -6.44 6.95 10.91
CA ALA A 153 -6.99 7.08 9.55
C ALA A 153 -7.93 5.90 9.25
N PRO A 154 -9.19 5.93 9.73
CA PRO A 154 -10.13 4.85 9.48
C PRO A 154 -10.59 4.84 8.00
N SER A 155 -10.71 3.66 7.42
CA SER A 155 -11.10 3.44 6.02
C SER A 155 -12.46 4.03 5.65
N SER A 156 -13.31 4.29 6.63
CA SER A 156 -14.65 4.86 6.42
C SER A 156 -14.66 6.35 6.01
N LYS A 157 -13.53 7.05 6.17
CA LYS A 157 -13.43 8.49 5.92
C LYS A 157 -13.09 8.84 4.48
N ASP A 158 -12.25 8.03 3.82
CA ASP A 158 -11.68 8.37 2.52
C ASP A 158 -11.39 7.13 1.70
N GLY A 159 -11.65 7.21 0.38
CA GLY A 159 -11.44 6.08 -0.53
C GLY A 159 -9.99 5.68 -0.69
N ILE A 160 -9.03 6.62 -0.62
CA ILE A 160 -7.59 6.30 -0.67
C ILE A 160 -7.16 5.54 0.58
N ILE A 161 -7.68 5.96 1.75
CA ILE A 161 -7.41 5.24 3.00
C ILE A 161 -8.00 3.82 2.93
N ALA A 162 -9.21 3.70 2.38
CA ALA A 162 -9.86 2.41 2.19
C ALA A 162 -9.06 1.51 1.24
N LEU A 163 -8.63 2.02 0.08
CA LEU A 163 -7.79 1.30 -0.86
C LEU A 163 -6.47 0.85 -0.23
N ASN A 164 -5.80 1.76 0.47
CA ASN A 164 -4.54 1.43 1.17
C ASN A 164 -4.76 0.34 2.22
N THR A 165 -5.79 0.44 3.06
CA THR A 165 -6.08 -0.57 4.10
C THR A 165 -6.44 -1.92 3.48
N MET A 166 -7.12 -1.93 2.34
CA MET A 166 -7.50 -3.13 1.60
C MET A 166 -6.28 -3.88 1.06
N LEU A 167 -5.29 -3.17 0.51
CA LEU A 167 -4.17 -3.77 -0.24
C LEU A 167 -2.84 -3.81 0.52
N ALA A 168 -2.66 -3.01 1.56
CA ALA A 168 -1.38 -2.94 2.30
C ALA A 168 -0.99 -4.31 2.87
N GLN A 169 0.27 -4.71 2.63
CA GLN A 169 0.83 -5.97 3.12
C GLN A 169 1.95 -5.73 4.13
N ASP A 170 2.54 -4.54 4.12
CA ASP A 170 3.59 -4.10 5.04
C ASP A 170 3.61 -2.57 5.12
N GLY A 171 4.63 -2.00 5.70
CA GLY A 171 4.84 -0.58 5.84
C GLY A 171 5.95 -0.28 6.85
N PHE A 172 6.00 0.95 7.33
CA PHE A 172 6.92 1.38 8.37
C PHE A 172 6.17 1.85 9.62
N VAL A 173 6.69 1.51 10.78
CA VAL A 173 6.13 1.94 12.06
C VAL A 173 7.22 2.43 13.01
N VAL A 174 6.89 3.47 13.75
CA VAL A 174 7.63 3.93 14.94
C VAL A 174 6.68 3.86 16.12
N TYR A 175 7.13 3.19 17.18
CA TYR A 175 6.38 3.04 18.43
C TYR A 175 7.24 3.43 19.62
#